data_07e6d44004393399b8165df40aa1c37e
#
_entry.id   07e6d44004393399b8165df40aa1c37e
#
_cell.length_a   1.000
_cell.length_b   1.000
_cell.length_c   1.000
_cell.angle_alpha   90.00
_cell.angle_beta   90.00
_cell.angle_gamma   90.00
#
_symmetry.space_group_name_H-M   'P 1'
#
loop_
_entity.id
_entity.type
_entity.pdbx_description
1 polymer ?
#
loop_
_entity_poly.entity_id
_entity_poly.type
_entity_poly.pdbx_seq_one_letter_code
_entity_poly.pdbx_strand_id
1 'polypeptide(L)'
;MRFRDLIRSSTVLSAPGIISIFISLLSIPIHLNQAGSENYGNYIIFHFILMFSVNLNFGIGKSTVISINNIPNKKKEISFKALSYTTNISLIILILIIFLYLFKKYLIFDYSEFYEFTLYLLFGSIISIYFISLEGILQGNRKFKLLSFFNLFFYSFSLSIPSILLLYKNFNLENLIVISILIKLIS
;
A
#
# COMPACT_ATOMS: atom_id res chain seq x y z
N MET A 1 12.77 22.86 17.27
CA MET A 1 13.22 22.24 16.00
C MET A 1 13.77 23.36 15.12
N ARG A 2 15.01 23.23 14.61
CA ARG A 2 15.60 24.29 13.75
C ARG A 2 14.96 24.23 12.38
N PHE A 3 14.75 25.37 11.72
CA PHE A 3 14.14 25.46 10.37
C PHE A 3 14.83 24.53 9.35
N ARG A 4 16.15 24.43 9.44
CA ARG A 4 16.96 23.51 8.62
C ARG A 4 16.57 22.02 8.81
N ASP A 5 16.22 21.62 10.03
CA ASP A 5 15.81 20.24 10.33
C ASP A 5 14.41 19.93 9.76
N LEU A 6 13.53 20.95 9.74
CA LEU A 6 12.22 20.85 9.11
C LEU A 6 12.35 20.65 7.60
N ILE A 7 13.13 21.50 6.91
CA ILE A 7 13.36 21.36 5.47
C ILE A 7 13.94 19.98 5.17
N ARG A 8 14.97 19.57 5.89
CA ARG A 8 15.62 18.27 5.67
C ARG A 8 14.65 17.09 5.85
N SER A 9 13.83 17.11 6.90
CA SER A 9 12.86 16.04 7.14
C SER A 9 11.76 16.02 6.08
N SER A 10 11.26 17.18 5.64
CA SER A 10 10.26 17.29 4.57
C SER A 10 10.82 16.77 3.24
N THR A 11 12.05 17.14 2.87
CA THR A 11 12.68 16.65 1.63
C THR A 11 12.87 15.13 1.66
N VAL A 12 13.31 14.56 2.79
CA VAL A 12 13.48 13.11 2.94
C VAL A 12 12.14 12.38 2.82
N LEU A 13 11.06 12.94 3.34
CA LEU A 13 9.73 12.33 3.29
C LEU A 13 9.05 12.45 1.91
N SER A 14 9.30 13.53 1.17
CA SER A 14 8.69 13.74 -0.15
C SER A 14 9.44 13.04 -1.29
N ALA A 15 10.74 12.75 -1.12
CA ALA A 15 11.55 12.12 -2.14
C ALA A 15 10.97 10.79 -2.68
N PRO A 16 10.47 9.84 -1.85
CA PRO A 16 9.83 8.62 -2.35
C PRO A 16 8.62 8.88 -3.24
N GLY A 17 7.78 9.87 -2.89
CA GLY A 17 6.62 10.24 -3.68
C GLY A 17 7.00 10.77 -5.07
N ILE A 18 8.01 11.63 -5.14
CA ILE A 18 8.51 12.17 -6.41
C ILE A 18 9.07 11.04 -7.28
N ILE A 19 9.91 10.18 -6.71
CA ILE A 19 10.49 9.02 -7.40
C ILE A 19 9.37 8.10 -7.91
N SER A 20 8.34 7.86 -7.09
CA SER A 20 7.20 7.01 -7.46
C SER A 20 6.45 7.58 -8.69
N ILE A 21 6.26 8.90 -8.77
CA ILE A 21 5.62 9.54 -9.93
C ILE A 21 6.43 9.27 -11.21
N PHE A 22 7.75 9.50 -11.17
CA PHE A 22 8.59 9.25 -12.34
C PHE A 22 8.58 7.78 -12.77
N ILE A 23 8.67 6.85 -11.81
CA ILE A 23 8.60 5.43 -12.08
C ILE A 23 7.24 5.05 -12.69
N SER A 24 6.15 5.58 -12.16
CA SER A 24 4.81 5.33 -12.70
C SER A 24 4.69 5.79 -14.15
N LEU A 25 5.17 6.99 -14.47
CA LEU A 25 5.15 7.52 -15.82
C LEU A 25 5.96 6.66 -16.81
N LEU A 26 7.12 6.16 -16.39
CA LEU A 26 7.95 5.28 -17.21
C LEU A 26 7.38 3.87 -17.36
N SER A 27 6.64 3.38 -16.36
CA SER A 27 6.06 2.04 -16.38
C SER A 27 4.83 1.92 -17.28
N ILE A 28 4.07 3.01 -17.49
CA ILE A 28 2.86 3.01 -18.32
C ILE A 28 3.12 2.45 -19.74
N PRO A 29 4.05 3.01 -20.54
CA PRO A 29 4.29 2.50 -21.88
C PRO A 29 4.80 1.06 -21.91
N ILE A 30 5.55 0.64 -20.88
CA ILE A 30 6.03 -0.74 -20.76
C ILE A 30 4.84 -1.70 -20.58
N HIS A 31 3.93 -1.39 -19.66
CA HIS A 31 2.76 -2.21 -19.43
C HIS A 31 1.83 -2.25 -20.65
N LEU A 32 1.58 -1.11 -21.29
CA LEU A 32 0.71 -1.05 -22.48
C LEU A 32 1.27 -1.87 -23.65
N ASN A 33 2.57 -1.80 -23.89
CA ASN A 33 3.22 -2.50 -24.99
C ASN A 33 3.38 -4.00 -24.73
N GLN A 34 3.61 -4.42 -23.50
CA GLN A 34 3.92 -5.82 -23.16
C GLN A 34 2.69 -6.61 -22.70
N ALA A 35 1.85 -6.02 -21.89
CA ALA A 35 0.66 -6.69 -21.34
C ALA A 35 -0.63 -6.42 -22.14
N GLY A 36 -0.63 -5.37 -22.99
CA GLY A 36 -1.83 -4.89 -23.68
C GLY A 36 -2.70 -3.98 -22.83
N SER A 37 -3.60 -3.25 -23.48
CA SER A 37 -4.46 -2.26 -22.82
C SER A 37 -5.44 -2.85 -21.80
N GLU A 38 -5.97 -4.03 -22.07
CA GLU A 38 -6.94 -4.72 -21.20
C GLU A 38 -6.28 -5.18 -19.89
N ASN A 39 -5.19 -5.93 -19.97
CA ASN A 39 -4.46 -6.39 -18.79
C ASN A 39 -3.89 -5.22 -17.98
N TYR A 40 -3.46 -4.17 -18.65
CA TYR A 40 -3.01 -2.95 -17.96
C TYR A 40 -4.17 -2.25 -17.25
N GLY A 41 -5.35 -2.18 -17.87
CA GLY A 41 -6.57 -1.66 -17.24
C GLY A 41 -6.92 -2.41 -15.95
N ASN A 42 -6.93 -3.73 -16.00
CA ASN A 42 -7.20 -4.58 -14.83
C ASN A 42 -6.13 -4.40 -13.73
N TYR A 43 -4.85 -4.29 -14.11
CA TYR A 43 -3.76 -4.01 -13.17
C TYR A 43 -3.91 -2.65 -12.47
N ILE A 44 -4.31 -1.61 -13.19
CA ILE A 44 -4.57 -0.28 -12.63
C ILE A 44 -5.75 -0.30 -11.67
N ILE A 45 -6.86 -0.97 -12.04
CA ILE A 45 -8.03 -1.10 -11.16
C ILE A 45 -7.63 -1.80 -9.86
N PHE A 46 -6.86 -2.88 -9.94
CA PHE A 46 -6.33 -3.58 -8.78
C PHE A 46 -5.51 -2.64 -7.87
N HIS A 47 -4.56 -1.90 -8.44
CA HIS A 47 -3.77 -0.93 -7.68
C HIS A 47 -4.61 0.19 -7.08
N PHE A 48 -5.62 0.68 -7.80
CA PHE A 48 -6.53 1.70 -7.30
C PHE A 48 -7.29 1.22 -6.05
N ILE A 49 -7.78 -0.02 -6.06
CA ILE A 49 -8.47 -0.61 -4.89
C ILE A 49 -7.50 -0.76 -3.71
N LEU A 50 -6.25 -1.19 -3.96
CA LEU A 50 -5.24 -1.27 -2.91
C LEU A 50 -4.92 0.11 -2.32
N MET A 51 -4.82 1.14 -3.15
CA MET A 51 -4.60 2.51 -2.68
C MET A 51 -5.82 3.06 -1.93
N PHE A 52 -7.03 2.70 -2.35
CA PHE A 52 -8.24 3.06 -1.61
C PHE A 52 -8.27 2.42 -0.22
N SER A 53 -7.80 1.18 -0.09
CA SER A 53 -7.76 0.47 1.20
C SER A 53 -6.85 1.15 2.24
N VAL A 54 -5.86 1.92 1.79
CA VAL A 54 -5.04 2.79 2.67
C VAL A 54 -5.91 3.78 3.45
N ASN A 55 -6.99 4.29 2.84
CA ASN A 55 -7.91 5.23 3.49
C ASN A 55 -8.78 4.55 4.56
N LEU A 56 -8.97 3.23 4.48
CA LEU A 56 -9.70 2.43 5.47
C LEU A 56 -8.93 2.31 6.81
N ASN A 57 -7.75 2.87 6.91
CA ASN A 57 -7.03 3.03 8.18
C ASN A 57 -7.76 3.97 9.18
N PHE A 58 -8.79 4.71 8.73
CA PHE A 58 -9.59 5.65 9.56
C PHE A 58 -8.74 6.65 10.36
N GLY A 59 -7.59 7.02 9.82
CA GLY A 59 -6.71 8.02 10.44
C GLY A 59 -5.86 7.50 11.62
N ILE A 60 -5.77 6.18 11.84
CA ILE A 60 -4.95 5.59 12.92
C ILE A 60 -3.49 6.08 12.80
N GLY A 61 -2.92 6.09 11.60
CA GLY A 61 -1.55 6.58 11.39
C GLY A 61 -1.37 8.01 11.90
N LYS A 62 -2.26 8.93 11.50
CA LYS A 62 -2.19 10.35 11.91
C LYS A 62 -2.43 10.52 13.42
N SER A 63 -3.43 9.85 13.99
CA SER A 63 -3.71 9.91 15.43
C SER A 63 -2.57 9.37 16.26
N THR A 64 -1.87 8.33 15.77
CA THR A 64 -0.67 7.75 16.40
C THR A 64 0.46 8.77 16.46
N VAL A 65 0.73 9.48 15.36
CA VAL A 65 1.75 10.56 15.34
C VAL A 65 1.47 11.61 16.40
N ILE A 66 0.22 12.10 16.46
CA ILE A 66 -0.19 13.12 17.41
C ILE A 66 -0.05 12.60 18.85
N SER A 67 -0.53 11.40 19.12
CA SER A 67 -0.51 10.80 20.46
C SER A 67 0.93 10.55 20.96
N ILE A 68 1.82 10.06 20.11
CA ILE A 68 3.24 9.84 20.46
C ILE A 68 3.94 11.17 20.76
N ASN A 69 3.62 12.24 20.03
CA ASN A 69 4.22 13.55 20.26
C ASN A 69 3.68 14.21 21.54
N ASN A 70 2.39 14.03 21.86
CA ASN A 70 1.78 14.61 23.04
C ASN A 70 2.15 13.88 24.33
N ILE A 71 2.34 12.55 24.27
CA ILE A 71 2.62 11.72 25.46
C ILE A 71 3.87 10.87 25.21
N PRO A 72 5.06 11.50 25.20
CA PRO A 72 6.30 10.81 24.81
C PRO A 72 6.68 9.64 25.73
N ASN A 73 6.24 9.66 26.99
CA ASN A 73 6.51 8.59 27.96
C ASN A 73 5.74 7.31 27.68
N LYS A 74 4.66 7.35 26.86
CA LYS A 74 3.79 6.20 26.54
C LYS A 74 3.94 5.72 25.10
N LYS A 75 5.05 6.02 24.42
CA LYS A 75 5.25 5.67 23.00
C LYS A 75 5.01 4.20 22.70
N LYS A 76 5.50 3.29 23.51
CA LYS A 76 5.32 1.85 23.33
C LYS A 76 3.86 1.43 23.44
N GLU A 77 3.15 1.94 24.46
CA GLU A 77 1.73 1.67 24.69
C GLU A 77 0.89 2.18 23.52
N ILE A 78 1.16 3.42 23.06
CA ILE A 78 0.45 4.03 21.94
C ILE A 78 0.69 3.23 20.65
N SER A 79 1.95 2.83 20.39
CA SER A 79 2.28 2.01 19.21
C SER A 79 1.57 0.66 19.25
N PHE A 80 1.51 0.00 20.39
CA PHE A 80 0.81 -1.25 20.56
C PHE A 80 -0.70 -1.10 20.33
N LYS A 81 -1.32 -0.05 20.89
CA LYS A 81 -2.74 0.26 20.66
C LYS A 81 -3.03 0.52 19.18
N ALA A 82 -2.17 1.28 18.50
CA ALA A 82 -2.31 1.53 17.07
C ALA A 82 -2.33 0.23 16.26
N LEU A 83 -1.39 -0.69 16.52
CA LEU A 83 -1.35 -1.99 15.87
C LEU A 83 -2.57 -2.85 16.22
N SER A 84 -3.04 -2.84 17.47
CA SER A 84 -4.24 -3.56 17.89
C SER A 84 -5.49 -3.06 17.15
N TYR A 85 -5.67 -1.73 17.02
CA TYR A 85 -6.78 -1.17 16.23
C TYR A 85 -6.66 -1.55 14.75
N THR A 86 -5.45 -1.52 14.20
CA THR A 86 -5.20 -1.95 12.82
C THR A 86 -5.58 -3.41 12.61
N THR A 87 -5.24 -4.29 13.54
CA THR A 87 -5.64 -5.71 13.50
C THR A 87 -7.16 -5.87 13.50
N ASN A 88 -7.86 -5.14 14.36
CA ASN A 88 -9.33 -5.19 14.40
C ASN A 88 -9.97 -4.73 13.09
N ILE A 89 -9.47 -3.64 12.49
CA ILE A 89 -9.93 -3.16 11.17
C ILE A 89 -9.64 -4.21 10.09
N SER A 90 -8.45 -4.78 10.09
CA SER A 90 -8.07 -5.82 9.14
C SER A 90 -8.96 -7.06 9.23
N LEU A 91 -9.36 -7.45 10.45
CA LEU A 91 -10.32 -8.54 10.66
C LEU A 91 -11.72 -8.20 10.12
N ILE A 92 -12.19 -6.97 10.31
CA ILE A 92 -13.48 -6.53 9.76
C ILE A 92 -13.44 -6.59 8.22
N ILE A 93 -12.36 -6.10 7.61
CA ILE A 93 -12.18 -6.12 6.16
C ILE A 93 -12.12 -7.56 5.65
N LEU A 94 -11.39 -8.43 6.34
CA LEU A 94 -11.33 -9.85 6.02
C LEU A 94 -12.73 -10.50 6.01
N ILE A 95 -13.52 -10.26 7.05
CA ILE A 95 -14.90 -10.76 7.14
C ILE A 95 -15.74 -10.22 5.98
N LEU A 96 -15.62 -8.93 5.67
CA LEU A 96 -16.39 -8.28 4.61
C LEU A 96 -16.02 -8.86 3.23
N ILE A 97 -14.74 -9.07 2.95
CA ILE A 97 -14.29 -9.65 1.67
C ILE A 97 -14.72 -11.12 1.56
N ILE A 98 -14.63 -11.91 2.65
CA ILE A 98 -15.14 -13.28 2.68
C ILE A 98 -16.65 -13.29 2.42
N PHE A 99 -17.39 -12.38 3.05
CA PHE A 99 -18.83 -12.25 2.81
C PHE A 99 -19.13 -11.96 1.33
N LEU A 100 -18.45 -10.98 0.74
CA LEU A 100 -18.59 -10.65 -0.69
C LEU A 100 -18.25 -11.87 -1.57
N TYR A 101 -17.23 -12.63 -1.23
CA TYR A 101 -16.84 -13.84 -1.97
C TYR A 101 -17.90 -14.93 -1.89
N LEU A 102 -18.48 -15.17 -0.71
CA LEU A 102 -19.52 -16.19 -0.52
C LEU A 102 -20.84 -15.80 -1.22
N PHE A 103 -21.18 -14.53 -1.23
CA PHE A 103 -22.41 -14.01 -1.82
C PHE A 103 -22.25 -13.56 -3.27
N LYS A 104 -21.09 -13.82 -3.90
CA LYS A 104 -20.83 -13.42 -5.30
C LYS A 104 -21.94 -13.82 -6.28
N LYS A 105 -22.55 -14.99 -6.08
CA LYS A 105 -23.62 -15.53 -6.93
C LYS A 105 -24.89 -14.68 -6.92
N TYR A 106 -25.11 -13.89 -5.87
CA TYR A 106 -26.29 -13.04 -5.68
C TYR A 106 -26.02 -11.58 -6.05
N LEU A 107 -24.76 -11.23 -6.29
CA LEU A 107 -24.39 -9.90 -6.74
C LEU A 107 -24.56 -9.81 -8.26
N ILE A 108 -25.28 -8.78 -8.70
CA ILE A 108 -25.70 -8.55 -10.10
C ILE A 108 -24.49 -8.26 -11.04
N PHE A 109 -23.29 -8.13 -10.49
CA PHE A 109 -22.11 -7.80 -11.28
C PHE A 109 -21.45 -9.05 -11.85
N ASP A 110 -21.55 -9.19 -13.16
CA ASP A 110 -20.95 -10.29 -13.95
C ASP A 110 -19.46 -10.01 -14.25
N TYR A 111 -18.71 -9.62 -13.23
CA TYR A 111 -17.25 -9.46 -13.33
C TYR A 111 -16.57 -10.71 -12.79
N SER A 112 -16.61 -11.80 -13.58
CA SER A 112 -15.95 -13.07 -13.24
C SER A 112 -14.45 -12.88 -12.92
N GLU A 113 -13.76 -12.06 -13.67
CA GLU A 113 -12.33 -11.72 -13.47
C GLU A 113 -12.05 -11.04 -12.14
N PHE A 114 -12.98 -10.21 -11.63
CA PHE A 114 -12.79 -9.52 -10.35
C PHE A 114 -12.75 -10.49 -9.16
N TYR A 115 -13.46 -11.61 -9.27
CA TYR A 115 -13.50 -12.62 -8.20
C TYR A 115 -12.22 -13.46 -8.14
N GLU A 116 -11.52 -13.64 -9.25
CA GLU A 116 -10.25 -14.34 -9.28
C GLU A 116 -9.18 -13.60 -8.47
N PHE A 117 -9.22 -12.25 -8.48
CA PHE A 117 -8.29 -11.40 -7.75
C PHE A 117 -8.72 -11.06 -6.31
N THR A 118 -9.88 -11.55 -5.85
CA THR A 118 -10.41 -11.20 -4.51
C THR A 118 -9.44 -11.54 -3.38
N LEU A 119 -8.77 -12.69 -3.44
CA LEU A 119 -7.78 -13.09 -2.44
C LEU A 119 -6.56 -12.17 -2.44
N TYR A 120 -6.08 -11.79 -3.61
CA TYR A 120 -4.96 -10.86 -3.74
C TYR A 120 -5.32 -9.46 -3.22
N LEU A 121 -6.54 -9.00 -3.50
CA LEU A 121 -7.06 -7.75 -2.96
C LEU A 121 -7.14 -7.79 -1.43
N LEU A 122 -7.56 -8.91 -0.84
CA LEU A 122 -7.62 -9.10 0.61
C LEU A 122 -6.24 -8.95 1.24
N PHE A 123 -5.28 -9.75 0.79
CA PHE A 123 -3.92 -9.69 1.32
C PHE A 123 -3.26 -8.33 1.13
N GLY A 124 -3.37 -7.77 -0.08
CA GLY A 124 -2.81 -6.46 -0.39
C GLY A 124 -3.43 -5.33 0.42
N SER A 125 -4.74 -5.39 0.71
CA SER A 125 -5.45 -4.41 1.52
C SER A 125 -5.00 -4.47 2.97
N ILE A 126 -4.89 -5.66 3.56
CA ILE A 126 -4.39 -5.85 4.93
C ILE A 126 -2.97 -5.29 5.06
N ILE A 127 -2.07 -5.65 4.13
CA ILE A 127 -0.70 -5.14 4.12
C ILE A 127 -0.68 -3.62 4.06
N SER A 128 -1.50 -3.01 3.19
CA SER A 128 -1.55 -1.57 3.01
C SER A 128 -2.03 -0.83 4.27
N ILE A 129 -3.00 -1.40 5.00
CA ILE A 129 -3.50 -0.81 6.25
C ILE A 129 -2.46 -0.90 7.36
N TYR A 130 -1.76 -2.05 7.47
CA TYR A 130 -0.65 -2.18 8.42
C TYR A 130 0.49 -1.23 8.12
N PHE A 131 0.84 -1.06 6.84
CA PHE A 131 1.88 -0.14 6.42
C PHE A 131 1.62 1.29 6.90
N ILE A 132 0.40 1.82 6.72
CA ILE A 132 0.05 3.18 7.18
C ILE A 132 0.13 3.33 8.70
N SER A 133 -0.21 2.28 9.44
CA SER A 133 -0.08 2.30 10.91
C SER A 133 1.39 2.31 11.34
N LEU A 134 2.23 1.51 10.69
CA LEU A 134 3.69 1.52 10.91
C LEU A 134 4.30 2.86 10.50
N GLU A 135 3.86 3.44 9.39
CA GLU A 135 4.25 4.79 8.96
C GLU A 135 3.98 5.80 10.07
N GLY A 136 2.77 5.80 10.66
CA GLY A 136 2.42 6.68 11.77
C GLY A 136 3.31 6.47 13.00
N ILE A 137 3.65 5.23 13.33
CA ILE A 137 4.55 4.90 14.44
C ILE A 137 5.98 5.42 14.16
N LEU A 138 6.50 5.20 12.96
CA LEU A 138 7.83 5.65 12.57
C LEU A 138 7.92 7.17 12.54
N GLN A 139 6.91 7.85 12.00
CA GLN A 139 6.82 9.30 11.94
C GLN A 139 6.72 9.91 13.34
N GLY A 140 5.87 9.37 14.22
CA GLY A 140 5.75 9.81 15.61
C GLY A 140 7.06 9.64 16.38
N ASN A 141 7.82 8.60 16.09
CA ASN A 141 9.15 8.38 16.66
C ASN A 141 10.29 9.15 15.95
N ARG A 142 9.96 9.99 14.97
CA ARG A 142 10.91 10.79 14.17
C ARG A 142 11.94 9.97 13.40
N LYS A 143 11.63 8.73 13.04
CA LYS A 143 12.48 7.84 12.25
C LYS A 143 12.32 8.08 10.75
N PHE A 144 12.44 9.34 10.31
CA PHE A 144 12.14 9.78 8.94
C PHE A 144 12.96 9.09 7.85
N LYS A 145 14.24 8.77 8.12
CA LYS A 145 15.09 8.07 7.13
C LYS A 145 14.59 6.65 6.88
N LEU A 146 14.25 5.93 7.96
CA LEU A 146 13.71 4.58 7.87
C LEU A 146 12.35 4.58 7.18
N LEU A 147 11.50 5.53 7.52
CA LEU A 147 10.21 5.73 6.88
C LEU A 147 10.35 6.02 5.39
N SER A 148 11.25 6.92 4.99
CA SER A 148 11.52 7.22 3.58
C SER A 148 11.99 5.98 2.80
N PHE A 149 12.81 5.14 3.42
CA PHE A 149 13.27 3.89 2.83
C PHE A 149 12.10 2.92 2.60
N PHE A 150 11.25 2.69 3.59
CA PHE A 150 10.06 1.85 3.44
C PHE A 150 9.06 2.41 2.43
N ASN A 151 8.86 3.73 2.39
CA ASN A 151 8.00 4.38 1.41
C ASN A 151 8.50 4.17 -0.03
N LEU A 152 9.82 4.18 -0.27
CA LEU A 152 10.40 3.83 -1.56
C LEU A 152 10.03 2.41 -1.98
N PHE A 153 10.18 1.44 -1.09
CA PHE A 153 9.81 0.06 -1.39
C PHE A 153 8.30 -0.07 -1.64
N PHE A 154 7.50 0.45 -0.74
CA PHE A 154 6.05 0.29 -0.81
C PHE A 154 5.42 0.96 -2.03
N TYR A 155 5.80 2.20 -2.35
CA TYR A 155 5.18 2.95 -3.45
C TYR A 155 5.93 2.81 -4.77
N SER A 156 7.26 2.86 -4.77
CA SER A 156 8.04 2.90 -6.01
C SER A 156 8.36 1.50 -6.53
N PHE A 157 8.90 0.63 -5.71
CA PHE A 157 9.32 -0.70 -6.16
C PHE A 157 8.16 -1.64 -6.41
N SER A 158 7.02 -1.47 -5.73
CA SER A 158 5.81 -2.23 -6.03
C SER A 158 5.28 -2.00 -7.46
N LEU A 159 5.63 -0.88 -8.09
CA LEU A 159 5.29 -0.56 -9.47
C LEU A 159 6.44 -0.88 -10.45
N SER A 160 7.68 -0.52 -10.07
CA SER A 160 8.83 -0.63 -10.97
C SER A 160 9.27 -2.07 -11.22
N ILE A 161 9.27 -2.91 -10.22
CA ILE A 161 9.75 -4.30 -10.37
C ILE A 161 8.85 -5.10 -11.30
N PRO A 162 7.50 -5.09 -11.18
CA PRO A 162 6.64 -5.72 -12.18
C PRO A 162 6.88 -5.21 -13.60
N SER A 163 7.09 -3.89 -13.76
CA SER A 163 7.37 -3.28 -15.07
C SER A 163 8.68 -3.77 -15.69
N ILE A 164 9.74 -3.87 -14.87
CA ILE A 164 11.04 -4.39 -15.32
C ILE A 164 10.92 -5.88 -15.70
N LEU A 165 10.17 -6.66 -14.92
CA LEU A 165 9.98 -8.08 -15.20
C LEU A 165 9.22 -8.31 -16.52
N LEU A 166 8.26 -7.45 -16.85
CA LEU A 166 7.58 -7.49 -18.16
C LEU A 166 8.52 -7.32 -19.34
N LEU A 167 9.62 -6.56 -19.20
CA LEU A 167 10.61 -6.42 -20.27
C LEU A 167 11.40 -7.70 -20.55
N TYR A 168 11.51 -8.59 -19.57
CA TYR A 168 12.33 -9.81 -19.68
C TYR A 168 11.53 -11.08 -19.96
N LYS A 169 10.26 -11.13 -19.60
CA LYS A 169 9.39 -12.31 -19.77
C LYS A 169 7.93 -11.89 -19.93
N ASN A 170 7.17 -12.67 -20.69
CA ASN A 170 5.71 -12.56 -20.72
C ASN A 170 5.13 -13.06 -19.40
N PHE A 171 4.94 -12.15 -18.45
CA PHE A 171 4.27 -12.43 -17.19
C PHE A 171 2.76 -12.23 -17.37
N ASN A 172 1.97 -13.17 -16.85
CA ASN A 172 0.54 -13.01 -16.75
C ASN A 172 0.19 -11.94 -15.71
N LEU A 173 -0.99 -11.33 -15.82
CA LEU A 173 -1.49 -10.31 -14.90
C LEU A 173 -1.41 -10.76 -13.44
N GLU A 174 -1.78 -12.01 -13.16
CA GLU A 174 -1.72 -12.63 -11.84
C GLU A 174 -0.31 -12.56 -11.24
N ASN A 175 0.71 -12.93 -12.00
CA ASN A 175 2.11 -12.88 -11.55
C ASN A 175 2.55 -11.46 -11.20
N LEU A 176 2.11 -10.45 -11.96
CA LEU A 176 2.42 -9.05 -11.70
C LEU A 176 1.79 -8.56 -10.39
N ILE A 177 0.55 -8.96 -10.14
CA ILE A 177 -0.17 -8.66 -8.91
C ILE A 177 0.51 -9.31 -7.71
N VAL A 178 0.83 -10.60 -7.80
CA VAL A 178 1.53 -11.34 -6.72
C VAL A 178 2.86 -10.69 -6.40
N ILE A 179 3.66 -10.35 -7.41
CA ILE A 179 4.95 -9.70 -7.22
C ILE A 179 4.79 -8.33 -6.54
N SER A 180 3.81 -7.53 -6.97
CA SER A 180 3.52 -6.24 -6.32
C SER A 180 3.17 -6.41 -4.84
N ILE A 181 2.37 -7.41 -4.48
CA ILE A 181 1.99 -7.70 -3.10
C ILE A 181 3.19 -8.18 -2.28
N LEU A 182 4.02 -9.07 -2.84
CA LEU A 182 5.22 -9.56 -2.16
C LEU A 182 6.20 -8.42 -1.85
N ILE A 183 6.37 -7.47 -2.78
CA ILE A 183 7.23 -6.31 -2.55
C ILE A 183 6.66 -5.44 -1.43
N LYS A 184 5.34 -5.23 -1.40
CA LYS A 184 4.68 -4.49 -0.32
C LYS A 184 4.79 -5.20 1.03
N LEU A 185 4.83 -6.53 1.05
CA LEU A 185 5.02 -7.32 2.27
C LEU A 185 6.43 -7.18 2.84
N ILE A 186 7.44 -7.04 1.98
CA ILE A 186 8.85 -6.90 2.37
C ILE A 186 9.16 -5.47 2.85
N SER A 187 8.36 -4.48 2.42
CA SER A 187 8.51 -3.08 2.80
C SER A 187 8.02 -2.80 4.22
#